data_5f4c480a4c7b94eda57001290313d54a
#
_entry.id   5f4c480a4c7b94eda57001290313d54a
#
_cell.length_a   1.000
_cell.length_b   1.000
_cell.length_c   1.000
_cell.angle_alpha   90.00
_cell.angle_beta   90.00
_cell.angle_gamma   90.00
#
_symmetry.space_group_name_H-M   'P 1'
#
loop_
_entity.id
_entity.type
_entity.pdbx_description
1 polymer ?
#
loop_
_entity_poly.entity_id
_entity_poly.type
_entity_poly.pdbx_seq_one_letter_code
_entity_poly.pdbx_strand_id
1 'polypeptide(L)'
;MSNVSIINKERKYFNRNRLINKNKEEFKSELLEYARSNFKDQISDFSEASLGGMLLDFAAIVGESLTYYIDQQINELNYETAVTEHGLLQHIRKANLIGGFASPSSVIVDFLILVEADTENKELPNKDYLPIIHKETGMTTNSGVNFILSEDVDFQNNYKIIETTTTNNRDYLLLEKSGIATSGNISYESFSFDLDEEENFLSYTLENENITRIIKVEDNDSFINEYYEVEFLSQDTVYEKVKNNKEVYFNVRPAPFRYILERDYEDGLTTIRFGNANNQINEDGLLTNPEELSLPIKSRDYFSNISLDPKNLINSPSLGVSPVGKTITVKYIHGGGQDHNILARDIAEFSSLNYSFPNLENVDADAIVVINSMSITNKNKAVGGTNPLSLEELRSAIPTAMKMQSRIVNHEDLLSRLYSMPSDFGRISKASILDNSNTKNAKDLFVICRDLNSNYVNASDALKFNISNFINEFRIIGDTFNIVDAKVFNISVFLKIKISSNYDSSTVVTDVKDKIFTLMMFEKLQIGESININKIIKIALDTPGVLTISSNFKNVIRTKNSSNNISSDRTYNDNSFSSIENYEEGILYSPRGGIFQLKYQEDIEVITG
;
A
#
# COMPACT_ATOMS: atom_id res chain seq x y z
N MET A 1 -16.87 -21.93 -24.51
CA MET A 1 -15.99 -22.99 -23.97
C MET A 1 -14.83 -22.43 -23.14
N SER A 2 -14.70 -21.10 -22.92
CA SER A 2 -13.61 -20.48 -22.14
C SER A 2 -13.85 -20.42 -20.62
N ASN A 3 -15.09 -20.45 -20.16
CA ASN A 3 -15.41 -20.30 -18.73
C ASN A 3 -15.20 -21.57 -17.88
N VAL A 4 -15.14 -22.75 -18.49
CA VAL A 4 -14.93 -24.01 -17.75
C VAL A 4 -13.46 -24.20 -17.35
N SER A 5 -12.51 -23.61 -18.10
CA SER A 5 -11.08 -23.70 -17.79
C SER A 5 -10.65 -22.79 -16.63
N ILE A 6 -11.34 -21.68 -16.42
CA ILE A 6 -11.06 -20.73 -15.32
C ILE A 6 -11.52 -21.35 -14.00
N ILE A 7 -12.72 -21.95 -13.96
CA ILE A 7 -13.26 -22.61 -12.76
C ILE A 7 -12.37 -23.78 -12.31
N ASN A 8 -11.72 -24.51 -13.24
CA ASN A 8 -10.82 -25.61 -12.90
C ASN A 8 -9.42 -25.14 -12.43
N LYS A 9 -8.99 -23.92 -12.81
CA LYS A 9 -7.72 -23.35 -12.31
C LYS A 9 -7.87 -22.84 -10.88
N GLU A 10 -8.99 -22.22 -10.56
CA GLU A 10 -9.29 -21.73 -9.21
C GLU A 10 -9.47 -22.86 -8.20
N ARG A 11 -10.01 -24.02 -8.61
CA ARG A 11 -10.18 -25.20 -7.73
C ARG A 11 -8.87 -25.80 -7.19
N LYS A 12 -7.72 -25.49 -7.76
CA LYS A 12 -6.41 -26.04 -7.33
C LYS A 12 -5.76 -25.30 -6.18
N TYR A 13 -6.20 -24.10 -5.85
CA TYR A 13 -5.53 -23.24 -4.87
C TYR A 13 -6.22 -23.13 -3.51
N PHE A 14 -7.47 -23.61 -3.39
CA PHE A 14 -8.21 -23.53 -2.13
C PHE A 14 -8.34 -24.91 -1.49
N ASN A 15 -7.67 -25.12 -0.36
CA ASN A 15 -7.93 -26.20 0.56
C ASN A 15 -9.32 -25.98 1.21
N ARG A 16 -10.39 -26.22 0.44
CA ARG A 16 -11.74 -26.15 0.99
C ARG A 16 -11.90 -27.31 1.97
N ASN A 17 -12.02 -27.00 3.24
CA ASN A 17 -12.39 -27.97 4.24
C ASN A 17 -13.88 -28.30 4.03
N ARG A 18 -14.17 -29.47 3.48
CA ARG A 18 -15.51 -30.03 3.52
C ARG A 18 -15.67 -30.67 4.90
N LEU A 19 -16.35 -30.00 5.80
CA LEU A 19 -16.65 -30.49 7.15
C LEU A 19 -17.77 -31.52 7.13
N ILE A 20 -18.74 -31.33 6.23
CA ILE A 20 -19.86 -32.26 6.05
C ILE A 20 -19.72 -32.84 4.64
N ASN A 21 -19.01 -33.94 4.54
CA ASN A 21 -18.74 -34.59 3.24
C ASN A 21 -19.88 -35.55 2.84
N LYS A 22 -21.14 -35.08 2.83
CA LYS A 22 -22.30 -35.86 2.41
C LYS A 22 -22.75 -35.45 1.01
N ASN A 23 -22.77 -36.44 0.11
CA ASN A 23 -23.26 -36.31 -1.25
C ASN A 23 -24.77 -36.61 -1.29
N LYS A 24 -25.45 -36.21 -2.38
CA LYS A 24 -26.87 -36.52 -2.65
C LYS A 24 -27.20 -38.00 -2.40
N GLU A 25 -26.35 -38.91 -2.85
CA GLU A 25 -26.57 -40.37 -2.74
C GLU A 25 -26.54 -40.85 -1.28
N GLU A 26 -25.67 -40.28 -0.45
CA GLU A 26 -25.61 -40.59 0.98
C GLU A 26 -26.84 -40.04 1.71
N PHE A 27 -27.26 -38.82 1.43
CA PHE A 27 -28.51 -38.28 1.98
C PHE A 27 -29.72 -39.13 1.52
N LYS A 28 -29.77 -39.50 0.25
CA LYS A 28 -30.83 -40.35 -0.28
C LYS A 28 -30.88 -41.70 0.42
N SER A 29 -29.72 -42.33 0.66
CA SER A 29 -29.64 -43.64 1.31
C SER A 29 -30.11 -43.56 2.78
N GLU A 30 -29.69 -42.54 3.53
CA GLU A 30 -30.14 -42.32 4.92
C GLU A 30 -31.65 -42.01 5.00
N LEU A 31 -32.17 -41.16 4.11
CA LEU A 31 -33.59 -40.84 4.03
C LEU A 31 -34.41 -42.06 3.66
N LEU A 32 -33.88 -42.90 2.78
CA LEU A 32 -34.55 -44.13 2.35
C LEU A 32 -34.59 -45.16 3.47
N GLU A 33 -33.52 -45.29 4.25
CA GLU A 33 -33.45 -46.14 5.45
C GLU A 33 -34.43 -45.66 6.53
N TYR A 34 -34.45 -44.34 6.79
CA TYR A 34 -35.39 -43.72 7.68
C TYR A 34 -36.85 -43.93 7.24
N ALA A 35 -37.15 -43.69 5.95
CA ALA A 35 -38.48 -43.91 5.41
C ALA A 35 -38.95 -45.34 5.50
N ARG A 36 -38.10 -46.32 5.20
CA ARG A 36 -38.39 -47.75 5.36
C ARG A 36 -38.59 -48.19 6.79
N SER A 37 -37.91 -47.56 7.76
CA SER A 37 -38.10 -47.90 9.17
C SER A 37 -39.34 -47.32 9.77
N ASN A 38 -39.73 -46.11 9.43
CA ASN A 38 -40.81 -45.36 10.08
C ASN A 38 -42.17 -45.38 9.34
N PHE A 39 -42.17 -45.60 8.00
CA PHE A 39 -43.36 -45.49 7.15
C PHE A 39 -43.70 -46.78 6.40
N LYS A 40 -43.36 -47.94 6.98
CA LYS A 40 -43.54 -49.29 6.39
C LYS A 40 -44.95 -49.57 5.87
N ASP A 41 -45.96 -49.08 6.57
CA ASP A 41 -47.38 -49.38 6.27
C ASP A 41 -48.04 -48.29 5.41
N GLN A 42 -47.38 -47.20 5.11
CA GLN A 42 -47.97 -46.06 4.42
C GLN A 42 -47.41 -45.88 2.98
N ILE A 43 -46.13 -46.17 2.78
CA ILE A 43 -45.48 -46.03 1.49
C ILE A 43 -44.65 -47.30 1.25
N SER A 44 -45.02 -48.08 0.22
CA SER A 44 -44.37 -49.35 -0.13
C SER A 44 -43.41 -49.24 -1.32
N ASP A 45 -43.54 -48.19 -2.12
CA ASP A 45 -42.73 -48.03 -3.34
C ASP A 45 -41.82 -46.78 -3.26
N PHE A 46 -40.52 -47.00 -3.19
CA PHE A 46 -39.46 -46.01 -3.20
C PHE A 46 -38.54 -46.16 -4.43
N SER A 47 -39.08 -46.73 -5.53
CA SER A 47 -38.36 -46.80 -6.79
C SER A 47 -38.13 -45.38 -7.37
N GLU A 48 -37.11 -45.23 -8.20
CA GLU A 48 -36.78 -43.92 -8.81
C GLU A 48 -37.93 -43.34 -9.65
N ALA A 49 -38.78 -44.16 -10.15
CA ALA A 49 -39.96 -43.75 -10.93
C ALA A 49 -41.21 -43.48 -10.09
N SER A 50 -41.16 -43.72 -8.76
CA SER A 50 -42.29 -43.51 -7.88
C SER A 50 -42.31 -42.07 -7.32
N LEU A 51 -43.51 -41.61 -6.93
CA LEU A 51 -43.66 -40.30 -6.28
C LEU A 51 -42.83 -40.22 -4.97
N GLY A 52 -42.77 -41.34 -4.23
CA GLY A 52 -41.96 -41.45 -2.99
C GLY A 52 -40.46 -41.31 -3.27
N GLY A 53 -39.96 -41.98 -4.33
CA GLY A 53 -38.57 -41.85 -4.76
C GLY A 53 -38.21 -40.41 -5.21
N MET A 54 -39.10 -39.77 -5.94
CA MET A 54 -38.92 -38.39 -6.41
C MET A 54 -38.86 -37.39 -5.26
N LEU A 55 -39.71 -37.54 -4.23
CA LEU A 55 -39.67 -36.69 -3.02
C LEU A 55 -38.40 -36.89 -2.20
N LEU A 56 -37.90 -38.12 -2.08
CA LEU A 56 -36.64 -38.43 -1.42
C LEU A 56 -35.46 -37.84 -2.20
N ASP A 57 -35.47 -37.90 -3.52
CA ASP A 57 -34.47 -37.28 -4.37
C ASP A 57 -34.44 -35.76 -4.21
N PHE A 58 -35.62 -35.13 -4.16
CA PHE A 58 -35.72 -33.69 -3.93
C PHE A 58 -35.20 -33.31 -2.55
N ALA A 59 -35.57 -34.05 -1.48
CA ALA A 59 -35.09 -33.82 -0.13
C ALA A 59 -33.56 -34.02 -0.02
N ALA A 60 -33.00 -34.99 -0.72
CA ALA A 60 -31.56 -35.24 -0.78
C ALA A 60 -30.80 -34.10 -1.48
N ILE A 61 -31.36 -33.55 -2.58
CA ILE A 61 -30.79 -32.38 -3.27
C ILE A 61 -30.81 -31.14 -2.38
N VAL A 62 -31.92 -30.91 -1.64
CA VAL A 62 -32.01 -29.82 -0.68
C VAL A 62 -30.99 -30.01 0.45
N GLY A 63 -30.84 -31.23 0.96
CA GLY A 63 -29.82 -31.57 1.97
C GLY A 63 -28.39 -31.29 1.50
N GLU A 64 -28.04 -31.72 0.29
CA GLU A 64 -26.74 -31.44 -0.32
C GLU A 64 -26.51 -29.91 -0.50
N SER A 65 -27.52 -29.18 -0.99
CA SER A 65 -27.45 -27.73 -1.16
C SER A 65 -27.24 -27.00 0.18
N LEU A 66 -27.99 -27.39 1.21
CA LEU A 66 -27.82 -26.82 2.56
C LEU A 66 -26.42 -27.10 3.14
N THR A 67 -25.92 -28.33 2.95
CA THR A 67 -24.58 -28.69 3.37
C THR A 67 -23.51 -27.87 2.67
N TYR A 68 -23.67 -27.64 1.36
CA TYR A 68 -22.78 -26.79 0.59
C TYR A 68 -22.76 -25.34 1.13
N TYR A 69 -23.93 -24.77 1.43
CA TYR A 69 -24.02 -23.43 2.01
C TYR A 69 -23.40 -23.37 3.42
N ILE A 70 -23.60 -24.39 4.25
CA ILE A 70 -22.99 -24.45 5.58
C ILE A 70 -21.45 -24.53 5.46
N ASP A 71 -20.94 -25.39 4.61
CA ASP A 71 -19.48 -25.51 4.38
C ASP A 71 -18.91 -24.20 3.84
N GLN A 72 -19.64 -23.51 2.93
CA GLN A 72 -19.21 -22.21 2.43
C GLN A 72 -19.16 -21.16 3.55
N GLN A 73 -20.20 -21.06 4.38
CA GLN A 73 -20.23 -20.10 5.49
C GLN A 73 -19.13 -20.39 6.53
N ILE A 74 -18.81 -21.65 6.79
CA ILE A 74 -17.72 -22.00 7.69
C ILE A 74 -16.36 -21.63 7.09
N ASN A 75 -16.17 -21.84 5.79
CA ASN A 75 -14.94 -21.42 5.11
C ASN A 75 -14.75 -19.90 5.12
N GLU A 76 -15.85 -19.11 5.06
CA GLU A 76 -15.78 -17.65 5.17
C GLU A 76 -15.34 -17.14 6.56
N LEU A 77 -15.45 -17.96 7.62
CA LEU A 77 -15.00 -17.58 8.96
C LEU A 77 -13.48 -17.52 9.13
N ASN A 78 -12.72 -18.09 8.20
CA ASN A 78 -11.27 -18.12 8.25
C ASN A 78 -10.69 -17.44 7.00
N TYR A 79 -9.80 -16.47 7.19
CA TYR A 79 -9.15 -15.73 6.10
C TYR A 79 -8.37 -16.65 5.12
N GLU A 80 -7.85 -17.81 5.59
CA GLU A 80 -7.14 -18.76 4.72
C GLU A 80 -8.07 -19.49 3.75
N THR A 81 -9.31 -19.72 4.14
CA THR A 81 -10.30 -20.50 3.39
C THR A 81 -11.44 -19.68 2.80
N ALA A 82 -11.57 -18.41 3.21
CA ALA A 82 -12.56 -17.49 2.68
C ALA A 82 -12.48 -17.42 1.14
N VAL A 83 -13.61 -17.62 0.47
CA VAL A 83 -13.69 -17.68 -1.00
C VAL A 83 -14.28 -16.40 -1.55
N THR A 84 -15.23 -15.80 -0.81
CA THR A 84 -15.89 -14.58 -1.24
C THR A 84 -15.01 -13.39 -0.93
N GLU A 85 -15.01 -12.43 -1.83
CA GLU A 85 -14.34 -11.15 -1.67
C GLU A 85 -14.82 -10.42 -0.44
N HIS A 86 -16.14 -10.37 -0.25
CA HIS A 86 -16.75 -9.77 0.93
C HIS A 86 -16.27 -10.42 2.25
N GLY A 87 -16.16 -11.74 2.33
CA GLY A 87 -15.62 -12.45 3.48
C GLY A 87 -14.18 -12.04 3.78
N LEU A 88 -13.34 -11.97 2.73
CA LEU A 88 -11.95 -11.54 2.87
C LEU A 88 -11.83 -10.07 3.32
N LEU A 89 -12.65 -9.17 2.78
CA LEU A 89 -12.71 -7.76 3.18
C LEU A 89 -13.08 -7.59 4.67
N GLN A 90 -13.99 -8.42 5.18
CA GLN A 90 -14.31 -8.43 6.61
C GLN A 90 -13.11 -8.83 7.48
N HIS A 91 -12.28 -9.78 7.01
CA HIS A 91 -11.04 -10.15 7.70
C HIS A 91 -9.97 -9.05 7.65
N ILE A 92 -9.85 -8.34 6.52
CA ILE A 92 -8.96 -7.18 6.35
C ILE A 92 -9.34 -6.07 7.33
N ARG A 93 -10.63 -5.74 7.44
CA ARG A 93 -11.14 -4.76 8.41
C ARG A 93 -10.86 -5.18 9.85
N LYS A 94 -11.09 -6.46 10.21
CA LYS A 94 -10.76 -7.00 11.54
C LYS A 94 -9.26 -6.97 11.85
N ALA A 95 -8.42 -7.13 10.85
CA ALA A 95 -6.97 -7.05 10.98
C ALA A 95 -6.47 -5.60 11.06
N ASN A 96 -7.32 -4.60 10.87
CA ASN A 96 -6.99 -3.18 10.80
C ASN A 96 -5.85 -2.91 9.77
N LEU A 97 -5.94 -3.56 8.61
CA LEU A 97 -5.00 -3.35 7.51
C LEU A 97 -5.38 -2.06 6.79
N ILE A 98 -4.66 -0.98 7.06
CA ILE A 98 -4.92 0.36 6.50
C ILE A 98 -4.32 0.49 5.08
N GLY A 99 -3.21 -0.20 4.81
CA GLY A 99 -2.53 -0.21 3.51
C GLY A 99 -3.19 -1.16 2.50
N GLY A 100 -2.85 -1.03 1.22
CA GLY A 100 -3.31 -1.94 0.17
C GLY A 100 -3.89 -1.24 -1.05
N PHE A 101 -4.20 0.04 -0.95
CA PHE A 101 -4.65 0.89 -2.08
C PHE A 101 -3.49 1.33 -2.96
N ALA A 102 -3.79 1.93 -4.11
CA ALA A 102 -2.77 2.56 -4.92
C ALA A 102 -1.97 3.57 -4.09
N SER A 103 -0.67 3.55 -4.23
CA SER A 103 0.23 4.48 -3.54
C SER A 103 0.77 5.51 -4.52
N PRO A 104 0.93 6.77 -4.11
CA PRO A 104 1.58 7.79 -4.91
C PRO A 104 3.09 7.57 -4.98
N SER A 105 3.72 8.05 -6.02
CA SER A 105 5.17 8.16 -6.10
C SER A 105 5.66 9.44 -5.40
N SER A 106 6.89 9.41 -4.89
CA SER A 106 7.50 10.55 -4.22
C SER A 106 8.85 10.90 -4.84
N VAL A 107 9.11 12.19 -4.95
CA VAL A 107 10.34 12.72 -5.55
C VAL A 107 10.76 14.02 -4.89
N ILE A 108 12.06 14.32 -4.93
CA ILE A 108 12.59 15.63 -4.58
C ILE A 108 12.61 16.47 -5.87
N VAL A 109 11.94 17.62 -5.81
CA VAL A 109 11.92 18.61 -6.88
C VAL A 109 12.78 19.80 -6.47
N ASP A 110 13.64 20.23 -7.38
CA ASP A 110 14.48 21.41 -7.19
C ASP A 110 13.79 22.60 -7.85
N PHE A 111 13.57 23.64 -7.06
CA PHE A 111 13.03 24.93 -7.45
C PHE A 111 14.20 25.88 -7.69
N LEU A 112 14.21 26.52 -8.84
CA LEU A 112 15.21 27.51 -9.27
C LEU A 112 14.52 28.83 -9.47
N ILE A 113 15.04 29.90 -8.86
CA ILE A 113 14.54 31.28 -8.99
C ILE A 113 15.67 32.26 -9.21
N LEU A 114 15.42 33.31 -9.97
CA LEU A 114 16.34 34.44 -10.15
C LEU A 114 15.87 35.59 -9.26
N VAL A 115 16.70 35.99 -8.31
CA VAL A 115 16.40 37.12 -7.41
C VAL A 115 17.47 38.17 -7.55
N GLU A 116 17.09 39.44 -7.54
CA GLU A 116 18.02 40.57 -7.57
C GLU A 116 18.93 40.56 -6.34
N ALA A 117 20.20 40.88 -6.53
CA ALA A 117 21.16 40.98 -5.44
C ALA A 117 20.83 42.17 -4.52
N ASP A 118 21.16 42.04 -3.25
CA ASP A 118 21.01 43.15 -2.30
C ASP A 118 21.87 44.36 -2.70
N THR A 119 21.34 45.55 -2.51
CA THR A 119 22.03 46.80 -2.82
C THR A 119 23.26 47.07 -1.96
N GLU A 120 23.25 46.56 -0.71
CA GLU A 120 24.37 46.70 0.24
C GLU A 120 25.41 45.57 0.09
N ASN A 121 24.94 44.36 -0.20
CA ASN A 121 25.79 43.19 -0.34
C ASN A 121 25.41 42.36 -1.58
N LYS A 122 26.12 42.57 -2.67
CA LYS A 122 25.87 41.91 -3.97
C LYS A 122 26.06 40.37 -3.97
N GLU A 123 26.60 39.80 -2.91
CA GLU A 123 26.72 38.35 -2.74
C GLU A 123 25.48 37.71 -2.12
N LEU A 124 24.53 38.53 -1.61
CA LEU A 124 23.30 38.07 -1.00
C LEU A 124 22.10 38.53 -1.84
N PRO A 125 21.03 37.71 -1.90
CA PRO A 125 19.78 38.10 -2.54
C PRO A 125 19.02 39.14 -1.71
N ASN A 126 18.26 39.98 -2.37
CA ASN A 126 17.35 40.88 -1.70
C ASN A 126 16.26 40.07 -0.97
N LYS A 127 16.20 40.20 0.35
CA LYS A 127 15.30 39.43 1.23
C LYS A 127 13.82 39.71 1.00
N ASP A 128 13.47 40.88 0.48
CA ASP A 128 12.09 41.28 0.24
C ASP A 128 11.47 40.44 -0.90
N TYR A 129 12.29 40.02 -1.85
CA TYR A 129 11.86 39.22 -3.02
C TYR A 129 12.08 37.72 -2.89
N LEU A 130 12.30 37.22 -1.69
CA LEU A 130 12.39 35.78 -1.44
C LEU A 130 11.01 35.19 -1.17
N PRO A 131 10.46 34.36 -2.08
CA PRO A 131 9.13 33.79 -1.94
C PRO A 131 9.11 32.60 -0.99
N ILE A 132 7.92 32.35 -0.45
CA ILE A 132 7.55 31.04 0.10
C ILE A 132 6.60 30.40 -0.92
N ILE A 133 6.97 29.23 -1.42
CA ILE A 133 6.11 28.40 -2.25
C ILE A 133 5.34 27.48 -1.30
N HIS A 134 4.01 27.62 -1.30
CA HIS A 134 3.17 26.88 -0.38
C HIS A 134 2.93 25.43 -0.83
N LYS A 135 2.70 24.57 0.16
CA LYS A 135 2.18 23.22 -0.07
C LYS A 135 0.96 23.27 -1.01
N GLU A 136 0.66 22.15 -1.65
CA GLU A 136 -0.41 22.04 -2.64
C GLU A 136 -0.15 22.81 -3.96
N THR A 137 1.06 23.35 -4.16
CA THR A 137 1.50 23.80 -5.48
C THR A 137 1.53 22.59 -6.41
N GLY A 138 0.80 22.69 -7.53
CA GLY A 138 0.71 21.63 -8.53
C GLY A 138 1.80 21.75 -9.57
N MET A 139 2.35 20.61 -9.97
CA MET A 139 3.35 20.47 -11.01
C MET A 139 2.94 19.37 -11.97
N THR A 140 3.29 19.50 -13.24
CA THR A 140 2.97 18.48 -14.24
C THR A 140 4.24 17.99 -14.94
N THR A 141 4.20 16.74 -15.38
CA THR A 141 5.27 16.11 -16.14
C THR A 141 4.98 16.18 -17.63
N ASN A 142 6.00 15.97 -18.46
CA ASN A 142 5.84 15.82 -19.90
C ASN A 142 4.95 14.60 -20.26
N SER A 143 4.90 13.60 -19.38
CA SER A 143 4.05 12.40 -19.52
C SER A 143 2.59 12.61 -19.08
N GLY A 144 2.25 13.77 -18.52
CA GLY A 144 0.89 14.12 -18.08
C GLY A 144 0.55 13.68 -16.65
N VAL A 145 1.52 13.19 -15.88
CA VAL A 145 1.33 12.87 -14.47
C VAL A 145 1.48 14.13 -13.62
N ASN A 146 0.54 14.36 -12.72
CA ASN A 146 0.57 15.52 -11.83
C ASN A 146 1.24 15.17 -10.49
N PHE A 147 1.96 16.16 -9.97
CA PHE A 147 2.63 16.13 -8.67
C PHE A 147 2.20 17.32 -7.83
N ILE A 148 2.16 17.14 -6.53
CA ILE A 148 1.74 18.13 -5.56
C ILE A 148 2.85 18.32 -4.54
N LEU A 149 3.19 19.56 -4.23
CA LEU A 149 4.18 19.89 -3.21
C LEU A 149 3.62 19.54 -1.82
N SER A 150 4.37 18.73 -1.07
CA SER A 150 3.94 18.19 0.22
C SER A 150 4.19 19.14 1.39
N GLU A 151 5.22 19.98 1.32
CA GLU A 151 5.63 20.93 2.36
C GLU A 151 5.98 22.28 1.74
N ASP A 152 5.88 23.36 2.52
CA ASP A 152 6.26 24.69 2.07
C ASP A 152 7.76 24.76 1.76
N VAL A 153 8.11 25.37 0.64
CA VAL A 153 9.49 25.68 0.25
C VAL A 153 9.77 27.16 0.49
N ASP A 154 10.37 27.45 1.66
CA ASP A 154 10.66 28.80 2.11
C ASP A 154 12.07 29.24 1.69
N PHE A 155 12.17 30.12 0.71
CA PHE A 155 13.45 30.68 0.24
C PHE A 155 14.07 31.70 1.21
N GLN A 156 13.40 32.12 2.27
CA GLN A 156 14.01 33.02 3.25
C GLN A 156 15.11 32.34 4.07
N ASN A 157 15.06 31.01 4.17
CA ASN A 157 15.99 30.22 4.95
C ASN A 157 16.60 29.08 4.09
N ASN A 158 17.91 28.86 4.25
CA ASN A 158 18.61 27.66 3.70
C ASN A 158 18.42 27.45 2.19
N TYR A 159 18.80 28.41 1.37
CA TYR A 159 18.93 28.30 -0.08
C TYR A 159 20.38 28.10 -0.49
N LYS A 160 20.59 27.58 -1.72
CA LYS A 160 21.90 27.46 -2.34
C LYS A 160 22.00 28.43 -3.50
N ILE A 161 23.07 29.22 -3.53
CA ILE A 161 23.39 30.09 -4.67
C ILE A 161 24.17 29.27 -5.69
N ILE A 162 23.68 29.19 -6.93
CA ILE A 162 24.31 28.42 -8.00
C ILE A 162 25.20 29.34 -8.84
N GLU A 163 24.65 30.47 -9.30
CA GLU A 163 25.29 31.36 -10.26
C GLU A 163 24.85 32.80 -10.02
N THR A 164 25.75 33.74 -10.38
CA THR A 164 25.47 35.18 -10.40
C THR A 164 25.49 35.65 -11.83
N THR A 165 24.39 36.27 -12.28
CA THR A 165 24.24 36.77 -13.65
C THR A 165 23.96 38.23 -13.63
N THR A 166 24.65 39.03 -14.45
CA THR A 166 24.39 40.45 -14.59
C THR A 166 23.58 40.71 -15.86
N THR A 167 22.36 41.23 -15.71
CA THR A 167 21.47 41.58 -16.82
C THR A 167 20.98 43.00 -16.63
N ASN A 168 21.01 43.82 -17.69
CA ASN A 168 20.56 45.21 -17.67
C ASN A 168 21.18 46.07 -16.54
N ASN A 169 22.46 45.86 -16.25
CA ASN A 169 23.20 46.57 -15.20
C ASN A 169 22.71 46.27 -13.76
N ARG A 170 21.95 45.17 -13.57
CA ARG A 170 21.53 44.62 -12.27
C ARG A 170 22.12 43.23 -12.11
N ASP A 171 22.58 42.92 -10.90
CA ASP A 171 23.11 41.61 -10.56
C ASP A 171 21.98 40.73 -10.04
N TYR A 172 21.81 39.56 -10.62
CA TYR A 172 20.84 38.55 -10.21
C TYR A 172 21.52 37.28 -9.72
N LEU A 173 21.01 36.72 -8.68
CA LEU A 173 21.45 35.45 -8.09
C LEU A 173 20.48 34.33 -8.44
N LEU A 174 21.00 33.23 -9.00
CA LEU A 174 20.23 32.01 -9.21
C LEU A 174 20.25 31.20 -7.93
N LEU A 175 19.07 31.06 -7.29
CA LEU A 175 18.89 30.34 -6.05
C LEU A 175 18.24 28.98 -6.33
N GLU A 176 18.74 27.94 -5.65
CA GLU A 176 18.17 26.60 -5.67
C GLU A 176 17.68 26.22 -4.28
N LYS A 177 16.47 25.65 -4.24
CA LYS A 177 15.95 24.98 -3.04
C LYS A 177 15.11 23.79 -3.42
N SER A 178 15.25 22.71 -2.66
CA SER A 178 14.55 21.46 -2.92
C SER A 178 13.33 21.32 -2.03
N GLY A 179 12.27 20.71 -2.58
CA GLY A 179 11.06 20.33 -1.86
C GLY A 179 10.63 18.91 -2.19
N ILE A 180 9.83 18.30 -1.33
CA ILE A 180 9.27 16.96 -1.55
C ILE A 180 7.92 17.11 -2.26
N ALA A 181 7.76 16.38 -3.37
CA ALA A 181 6.53 16.30 -4.12
C ALA A 181 6.01 14.86 -4.17
N THR A 182 4.70 14.71 -4.11
CA THR A 182 3.99 13.43 -4.25
C THR A 182 3.04 13.48 -5.44
N SER A 183 2.91 12.37 -6.15
CA SER A 183 2.02 12.29 -7.31
C SER A 183 0.56 12.25 -6.88
N GLY A 184 -0.32 12.90 -7.65
CA GLY A 184 -1.76 12.91 -7.44
C GLY A 184 -2.42 14.19 -7.94
N ASN A 185 -3.74 14.20 -7.89
CA ASN A 185 -4.59 15.33 -8.26
C ASN A 185 -5.39 15.79 -7.05
N ILE A 186 -5.53 17.11 -6.89
CA ILE A 186 -6.43 17.70 -5.89
C ILE A 186 -7.82 17.81 -6.51
N SER A 187 -8.82 17.25 -5.83
CA SER A 187 -10.23 17.37 -6.21
C SER A 187 -11.06 17.92 -5.08
N TYR A 188 -12.16 18.57 -5.46
CA TYR A 188 -13.18 19.10 -4.56
C TYR A 188 -14.49 18.44 -4.92
N GLU A 189 -15.21 17.97 -3.92
CA GLU A 189 -16.53 17.38 -4.09
C GLU A 189 -17.46 17.92 -3.01
N SER A 190 -18.68 18.31 -3.40
CA SER A 190 -19.67 18.86 -2.47
C SER A 190 -20.96 18.08 -2.59
N PHE A 191 -21.49 17.66 -1.47
CA PHE A 191 -22.75 16.94 -1.36
C PHE A 191 -23.56 17.42 -0.16
N SER A 192 -24.87 17.21 -0.19
CA SER A 192 -25.78 17.64 0.86
C SER A 192 -26.61 16.49 1.36
N PHE A 193 -26.87 16.48 2.66
CA PHE A 193 -27.81 15.56 3.30
C PHE A 193 -29.12 16.31 3.59
N ASP A 194 -30.24 15.69 3.28
CA ASP A 194 -31.55 16.28 3.51
C ASP A 194 -31.93 16.26 5.02
N LEU A 195 -32.79 17.19 5.43
CA LEU A 195 -33.27 17.28 6.82
C LEU A 195 -34.13 16.10 7.25
N ASP A 196 -34.75 15.41 6.28
CA ASP A 196 -35.64 14.27 6.49
C ASP A 196 -34.88 12.93 6.56
N GLU A 197 -33.56 12.95 6.34
CA GLU A 197 -32.71 11.78 6.49
C GLU A 197 -32.44 11.50 7.97
N GLU A 198 -33.35 10.77 8.62
CA GLU A 198 -33.18 10.30 10.00
C GLU A 198 -32.21 9.10 10.12
N GLU A 199 -31.39 8.83 9.11
CA GLU A 199 -30.47 7.71 9.16
C GLU A 199 -29.28 8.02 10.07
N ASN A 200 -29.04 7.10 11.01
CA ASN A 200 -27.86 7.13 11.85
C ASN A 200 -26.62 6.79 10.99
N PHE A 201 -25.52 7.49 11.23
CA PHE A 201 -24.25 7.24 10.55
C PHE A 201 -24.31 7.51 9.04
N LEU A 202 -24.75 8.71 8.68
CA LEU A 202 -24.77 9.14 7.28
C LEU A 202 -23.42 8.89 6.62
N SER A 203 -23.45 8.39 5.41
CA SER A 203 -22.26 8.06 4.64
C SER A 203 -22.38 8.55 3.21
N TYR A 204 -21.24 8.93 2.62
CA TYR A 204 -21.15 9.35 1.24
C TYR A 204 -19.92 8.72 0.59
N THR A 205 -20.08 8.15 -0.59
CA THR A 205 -18.98 7.57 -1.36
C THR A 205 -18.48 8.58 -2.37
N LEU A 206 -17.21 8.92 -2.29
CA LEU A 206 -16.56 9.87 -3.19
C LEU A 206 -16.43 9.27 -4.60
N GLU A 207 -16.55 10.12 -5.63
CA GLU A 207 -16.61 9.69 -7.03
C GLU A 207 -15.27 9.18 -7.58
N ASN A 208 -14.14 9.73 -7.08
CA ASN A 208 -12.83 9.35 -7.58
C ASN A 208 -12.28 8.10 -6.90
N GLU A 209 -11.69 7.22 -7.71
CA GLU A 209 -10.97 6.05 -7.23
C GLU A 209 -9.60 6.41 -6.63
N ASN A 210 -9.06 5.49 -5.84
CA ASN A 210 -7.70 5.57 -5.29
C ASN A 210 -7.41 6.90 -4.56
N ILE A 211 -8.28 7.28 -3.65
CA ILE A 211 -8.07 8.43 -2.78
C ILE A 211 -6.93 8.11 -1.81
N THR A 212 -5.86 8.88 -1.92
CA THR A 212 -4.67 8.72 -1.09
C THR A 212 -4.81 9.42 0.25
N ARG A 213 -5.34 10.65 0.25
CA ARG A 213 -5.50 11.45 1.46
C ARG A 213 -6.65 12.45 1.36
N ILE A 214 -7.41 12.57 2.44
CA ILE A 214 -8.33 13.69 2.63
C ILE A 214 -7.54 14.88 3.21
N ILE A 215 -7.65 16.04 2.57
CA ILE A 215 -6.99 17.26 3.04
C ILE A 215 -7.87 17.99 4.04
N LYS A 216 -9.17 18.14 3.70
CA LYS A 216 -10.11 18.90 4.51
C LYS A 216 -11.54 18.45 4.23
N VAL A 217 -12.35 18.41 5.28
CA VAL A 217 -13.81 18.20 5.21
C VAL A 217 -14.46 19.31 6.03
N GLU A 218 -15.31 20.09 5.39
CA GLU A 218 -15.96 21.23 6.03
C GLU A 218 -17.44 21.34 5.65
N ASP A 219 -18.24 21.91 6.52
CA ASP A 219 -19.62 22.27 6.22
C ASP A 219 -19.72 23.75 5.77
N ASN A 220 -20.76 24.06 4.98
CA ASN A 220 -21.02 25.41 4.47
C ASN A 220 -22.01 26.18 5.36
N ASP A 221 -21.97 25.98 6.67
CA ASP A 221 -22.85 26.67 7.61
C ASP A 221 -22.37 28.11 7.89
N SER A 222 -23.17 28.90 8.63
CA SER A 222 -22.81 30.25 9.05
C SER A 222 -21.51 30.32 9.86
N PHE A 223 -21.19 29.26 10.57
CA PHE A 223 -19.88 28.97 11.15
C PHE A 223 -19.38 27.71 10.50
N ILE A 224 -18.29 27.81 9.72
CA ILE A 224 -17.65 26.68 9.06
C ILE A 224 -17.11 25.74 10.14
N ASN A 225 -17.65 24.52 10.21
CA ASN A 225 -17.12 23.47 11.05
C ASN A 225 -16.21 22.55 10.23
N GLU A 226 -15.03 22.27 10.74
CA GLU A 226 -14.09 21.34 10.17
C GLU A 226 -14.30 19.96 10.82
N TYR A 227 -14.45 18.92 9.97
CA TYR A 227 -14.56 17.54 10.38
C TYR A 227 -13.20 16.86 10.37
N TYR A 228 -12.87 16.13 11.43
CA TYR A 228 -11.57 15.48 11.60
C TYR A 228 -11.66 13.98 11.34
N GLU A 229 -10.67 13.45 10.64
CA GLU A 229 -10.51 12.01 10.45
C GLU A 229 -10.09 11.35 11.77
N VAL A 230 -10.78 10.27 12.16
CA VAL A 230 -10.49 9.47 13.34
C VAL A 230 -10.46 7.98 13.01
N GLU A 231 -9.70 7.19 13.79
CA GLU A 231 -9.70 5.73 13.60
C GLU A 231 -11.05 5.11 13.95
N PHE A 232 -11.70 5.62 15.02
CA PHE A 232 -13.00 5.15 15.51
C PHE A 232 -13.89 6.33 15.84
N LEU A 233 -15.17 6.26 15.53
CA LEU A 233 -16.13 7.31 15.86
C LEU A 233 -16.27 7.57 17.38
N SER A 234 -15.83 6.68 18.24
CA SER A 234 -15.74 6.89 19.69
C SER A 234 -14.52 7.72 20.14
N GLN A 235 -13.58 8.02 19.25
CA GLN A 235 -12.44 8.88 19.54
C GLN A 235 -12.90 10.34 19.51
N ASP A 236 -12.85 11.02 20.64
CA ASP A 236 -13.35 12.39 20.84
C ASP A 236 -12.29 13.47 20.70
N THR A 237 -11.04 13.08 20.60
CA THR A 237 -9.88 14.00 20.51
C THR A 237 -8.97 13.65 19.35
N VAL A 238 -8.39 14.67 18.73
CA VAL A 238 -7.35 14.54 17.70
C VAL A 238 -6.08 15.26 18.14
N TYR A 239 -4.94 14.74 17.69
CA TYR A 239 -3.63 15.31 17.95
C TYR A 239 -3.16 16.10 16.73
N GLU A 240 -3.08 17.43 16.88
CA GLU A 240 -2.55 18.31 15.86
C GLU A 240 -1.05 18.55 16.10
N LYS A 241 -0.23 18.25 15.11
CA LYS A 241 1.21 18.51 15.16
C LYS A 241 1.47 19.97 14.83
N VAL A 242 1.88 20.73 15.83
CA VAL A 242 2.27 22.13 15.67
C VAL A 242 3.79 22.21 15.57
N LYS A 243 4.29 22.70 14.43
CA LYS A 243 5.71 22.94 14.18
C LYS A 243 6.00 24.44 14.42
N ASN A 244 6.69 24.75 15.48
CA ASN A 244 7.24 26.08 15.70
C ASN A 244 8.72 26.06 15.29
N ASN A 245 9.33 27.21 14.98
CA ASN A 245 10.68 27.32 14.41
C ASN A 245 11.79 26.48 15.10
N LYS A 246 11.58 26.00 16.33
CA LYS A 246 12.56 25.24 17.10
C LYS A 246 12.03 23.95 17.72
N GLU A 247 10.71 23.80 17.85
CA GLU A 247 10.12 22.69 18.59
C GLU A 247 8.88 22.15 17.86
N VAL A 248 8.69 20.86 17.93
CA VAL A 248 7.47 20.19 17.47
C VAL A 248 6.72 19.70 18.70
N TYR A 249 5.49 20.13 18.88
CA TYR A 249 4.64 19.68 19.97
C TYR A 249 3.26 19.26 19.42
N PHE A 250 2.60 18.40 20.15
CA PHE A 250 1.25 17.96 19.84
C PHE A 250 0.25 18.76 20.65
N ASN A 251 -0.70 19.36 19.96
CA ASN A 251 -1.84 20.00 20.57
C ASN A 251 -3.02 19.03 20.53
N VAL A 252 -3.68 18.81 21.66
CA VAL A 252 -4.87 17.95 21.75
C VAL A 252 -6.10 18.82 21.53
N ARG A 253 -6.89 18.51 20.50
CA ARG A 253 -8.13 19.22 20.21
C ARG A 253 -9.33 18.29 20.36
N PRO A 254 -10.44 18.75 20.97
CA PRO A 254 -11.72 18.04 20.91
C PRO A 254 -12.20 17.97 19.45
N ALA A 255 -12.67 16.81 19.03
CA ALA A 255 -13.20 16.57 17.69
C ALA A 255 -14.69 16.15 17.75
N PRO A 256 -15.61 17.08 18.02
CA PRO A 256 -17.04 16.78 17.99
C PRO A 256 -17.51 16.43 16.58
N PHE A 257 -16.99 17.13 15.59
CA PHE A 257 -17.20 16.87 14.16
C PHE A 257 -16.12 15.94 13.67
N ARG A 258 -16.48 14.70 13.38
CA ARG A 258 -15.53 13.66 13.00
C ARG A 258 -16.13 12.65 12.06
N TYR A 259 -15.26 12.01 11.30
CA TYR A 259 -15.62 10.97 10.33
C TYR A 259 -14.59 9.85 10.34
N ILE A 260 -14.99 8.72 9.82
CA ILE A 260 -14.11 7.58 9.50
C ILE A 260 -14.13 7.34 8.00
N LEU A 261 -13.04 6.79 7.47
CA LEU A 261 -12.94 6.36 6.09
C LEU A 261 -13.18 4.86 6.00
N GLU A 262 -14.14 4.48 5.18
CA GLU A 262 -14.36 3.11 4.78
C GLU A 262 -13.92 2.97 3.32
N ARG A 263 -12.93 2.14 3.08
CA ARG A 263 -12.34 1.96 1.75
C ARG A 263 -12.76 0.62 1.17
N ASP A 264 -13.19 0.64 -0.09
CA ASP A 264 -13.49 -0.56 -0.86
C ASP A 264 -12.27 -0.94 -1.70
N TYR A 265 -11.86 -2.21 -1.58
CA TYR A 265 -10.69 -2.71 -2.31
C TYR A 265 -11.06 -3.24 -3.71
N GLU A 266 -12.34 -3.51 -3.97
CA GLU A 266 -12.83 -3.98 -5.26
C GLU A 266 -12.88 -2.84 -6.27
N ASP A 267 -13.59 -1.77 -5.89
CA ASP A 267 -13.83 -0.62 -6.76
C ASP A 267 -12.81 0.52 -6.55
N GLY A 268 -11.95 0.42 -5.52
CA GLY A 268 -11.00 1.48 -5.18
C GLY A 268 -11.64 2.75 -4.63
N LEU A 269 -12.95 2.72 -4.34
CA LEU A 269 -13.71 3.85 -3.85
C LEU A 269 -13.54 4.04 -2.35
N THR A 270 -13.74 5.27 -1.90
CA THR A 270 -13.66 5.65 -0.48
C THR A 270 -14.97 6.27 -0.03
N THR A 271 -15.55 5.72 1.04
CA THR A 271 -16.77 6.21 1.66
C THR A 271 -16.41 6.95 2.95
N ILE A 272 -16.92 8.17 3.09
CA ILE A 272 -16.83 8.95 4.33
C ILE A 272 -18.07 8.62 5.15
N ARG A 273 -17.88 8.22 6.41
CA ARG A 273 -18.97 7.92 7.33
C ARG A 273 -18.90 8.81 8.55
N PHE A 274 -20.01 9.51 8.84
CA PHE A 274 -20.13 10.46 9.93
C PHE A 274 -20.72 9.84 11.21
N GLY A 275 -20.76 10.62 12.27
CA GLY A 275 -21.42 10.25 13.52
C GLY A 275 -22.95 10.21 13.42
N ASN A 276 -23.60 10.01 14.58
CA ASN A 276 -25.05 9.86 14.65
C ASN A 276 -25.77 10.91 15.50
N ALA A 277 -25.04 11.83 16.13
CA ALA A 277 -25.64 12.80 17.04
C ALA A 277 -26.29 13.97 16.30
N ASN A 278 -27.46 14.37 16.73
CA ASN A 278 -28.12 15.58 16.26
C ASN A 278 -27.37 16.85 16.69
N ASN A 279 -27.48 17.90 15.89
CA ASN A 279 -26.76 19.18 15.95
C ASN A 279 -26.85 19.98 17.28
N GLN A 280 -27.53 19.50 18.31
CA GLN A 280 -27.55 20.16 19.61
C GLN A 280 -26.32 19.73 20.41
N ILE A 281 -25.22 20.40 20.15
CA ILE A 281 -24.00 20.30 20.96
C ILE A 281 -24.29 20.93 22.31
N ASN A 282 -24.73 20.13 23.29
CA ASN A 282 -24.51 20.47 24.66
C ASN A 282 -23.04 20.09 24.94
N GLU A 283 -22.19 21.06 25.23
CA GLU A 283 -20.75 20.87 25.51
C GLU A 283 -20.52 19.80 26.59
N ASP A 284 -21.48 19.59 27.49
CA ASP A 284 -21.44 18.57 28.52
C ASP A 284 -21.65 17.12 28.03
N GLY A 285 -22.13 16.92 26.80
CA GLY A 285 -22.39 15.58 26.22
C GLY A 285 -21.27 15.00 25.36
N LEU A 286 -20.27 15.81 25.05
CA LEU A 286 -19.16 15.42 24.15
C LEU A 286 -18.05 14.65 24.86
N LEU A 287 -17.86 14.86 26.14
CA LEU A 287 -16.94 14.10 26.97
C LEU A 287 -17.75 12.99 27.67
N THR A 288 -17.56 11.76 27.22
CA THR A 288 -17.96 10.60 27.99
C THR A 288 -17.28 10.73 29.36
N ASN A 289 -18.08 11.01 30.39
CA ASN A 289 -17.53 11.15 31.73
C ASN A 289 -16.87 9.83 32.12
N PRO A 290 -15.52 9.77 32.32
CA PRO A 290 -14.85 8.53 32.68
C PRO A 290 -15.44 7.83 33.90
N GLU A 291 -16.13 8.59 34.78
CA GLU A 291 -16.87 8.06 35.93
C GLU A 291 -18.10 7.24 35.52
N GLU A 292 -18.71 7.54 34.38
CA GLU A 292 -19.88 6.83 33.85
C GLU A 292 -19.49 5.54 33.11
N LEU A 293 -18.28 5.48 32.56
CA LEU A 293 -17.71 4.30 31.89
C LEU A 293 -16.89 3.39 32.84
N SER A 294 -16.55 3.87 34.03
CA SER A 294 -15.78 3.06 34.97
C SER A 294 -16.64 1.92 35.50
N LEU A 295 -16.18 0.69 35.33
CA LEU A 295 -16.74 -0.47 36.03
C LEU A 295 -16.79 -0.16 37.54
N PRO A 296 -17.89 -0.48 38.22
CA PRO A 296 -18.01 -0.20 39.65
C PRO A 296 -16.85 -0.84 40.41
N ILE A 297 -15.98 0.01 40.93
CA ILE A 297 -14.90 -0.44 41.80
C ILE A 297 -15.57 -0.97 43.09
N LYS A 298 -15.20 -2.21 43.41
CA LYS A 298 -15.67 -2.94 44.60
C LYS A 298 -15.70 -2.04 45.83
N SER A 299 -16.92 -1.76 46.38
CA SER A 299 -17.22 -0.95 47.55
C SER A 299 -17.77 0.49 47.36
N ARG A 300 -18.15 0.88 46.15
CA ARG A 300 -19.01 2.05 45.97
C ARG A 300 -20.29 1.61 45.26
N ASP A 301 -21.43 1.76 45.95
CA ASP A 301 -22.77 1.61 45.36
C ASP A 301 -23.03 2.81 44.44
N TYR A 302 -22.48 2.78 43.22
CA TYR A 302 -22.93 3.65 42.17
C TYR A 302 -24.09 2.97 41.46
N PHE A 303 -25.30 3.35 41.84
CA PHE A 303 -26.44 3.15 40.96
C PHE A 303 -26.33 4.14 39.80
N SER A 304 -25.55 3.80 38.77
CA SER A 304 -25.68 4.46 37.50
C SER A 304 -26.97 3.97 36.86
N ASN A 305 -27.93 4.86 36.66
CA ASN A 305 -29.13 4.60 35.87
C ASN A 305 -28.81 4.40 34.37
N ILE A 306 -27.55 4.25 34.01
CA ILE A 306 -27.09 4.04 32.64
C ILE A 306 -27.09 2.54 32.40
N SER A 307 -28.14 2.09 31.77
CA SER A 307 -28.16 0.80 31.09
C SER A 307 -27.11 0.82 30.01
N LEU A 308 -26.17 -0.14 29.99
CA LEU A 308 -25.30 -0.45 28.86
C LEU A 308 -26.14 -1.05 27.70
N ASP A 309 -27.28 -0.44 27.40
CA ASP A 309 -28.05 -0.79 26.23
C ASP A 309 -27.31 -0.29 24.99
N PRO A 310 -26.91 -1.17 24.07
CA PRO A 310 -26.30 -0.76 22.82
C PRO A 310 -27.09 0.29 22.04
N LYS A 311 -28.42 0.31 22.19
CA LYS A 311 -29.30 1.32 21.60
C LYS A 311 -29.08 2.72 22.18
N ASN A 312 -28.81 2.83 23.48
CA ASN A 312 -28.53 4.11 24.13
C ASN A 312 -27.16 4.65 23.71
N LEU A 313 -26.17 3.74 23.46
CA LEU A 313 -24.86 4.12 22.92
C LEU A 313 -24.98 4.65 21.49
N ILE A 314 -25.86 4.05 20.68
CA ILE A 314 -26.14 4.47 19.31
C ILE A 314 -26.77 5.86 19.25
N ASN A 315 -27.59 6.22 20.25
CA ASN A 315 -28.28 7.51 20.30
C ASN A 315 -27.53 8.58 21.12
N SER A 316 -26.34 8.27 21.63
CA SER A 316 -25.56 9.23 22.43
C SER A 316 -24.68 10.10 21.53
N PRO A 317 -24.45 11.40 21.88
CA PRO A 317 -23.52 12.26 21.13
C PRO A 317 -22.07 11.83 21.19
N SER A 318 -21.75 10.76 21.89
CA SER A 318 -20.40 10.21 22.06
C SER A 318 -19.76 9.70 20.77
N LEU A 319 -20.53 9.47 19.70
CA LEU A 319 -20.04 8.96 18.42
C LEU A 319 -19.86 10.04 17.34
N GLY A 320 -19.89 11.31 17.72
CA GLY A 320 -19.72 12.44 16.82
C GLY A 320 -21.02 12.96 16.22
N VAL A 321 -20.96 14.18 15.69
CA VAL A 321 -22.11 14.90 15.13
C VAL A 321 -22.39 14.46 13.69
N SER A 322 -23.68 14.28 13.37
CA SER A 322 -24.15 13.97 12.03
C SER A 322 -24.36 15.26 11.21
N PRO A 323 -23.99 15.30 9.92
CA PRO A 323 -24.16 16.45 9.05
C PRO A 323 -25.59 16.58 8.44
N VAL A 324 -26.63 16.18 9.15
CA VAL A 324 -28.03 16.26 8.69
C VAL A 324 -28.39 17.71 8.33
N GLY A 325 -28.97 17.94 7.16
CA GLY A 325 -29.38 19.25 6.67
C GLY A 325 -28.23 20.18 6.30
N LYS A 326 -27.00 19.66 6.13
CA LYS A 326 -25.81 20.43 5.78
C LYS A 326 -25.24 20.01 4.45
N THR A 327 -24.58 20.96 3.80
CA THR A 327 -23.74 20.69 2.61
C THR A 327 -22.30 20.55 3.06
N ILE A 328 -21.71 19.40 2.75
CA ILE A 328 -20.34 19.06 3.08
C ILE A 328 -19.48 19.26 1.84
N THR A 329 -18.33 19.91 2.00
CA THR A 329 -17.31 20.04 0.97
C THR A 329 -16.08 19.27 1.40
N VAL A 330 -15.64 18.36 0.55
CA VAL A 330 -14.46 17.51 0.77
C VAL A 330 -13.39 17.92 -0.23
N LYS A 331 -12.20 18.24 0.29
CA LYS A 331 -10.99 18.45 -0.49
C LYS A 331 -10.07 17.26 -0.28
N TYR A 332 -9.68 16.58 -1.35
CA TYR A 332 -8.88 15.37 -1.26
C TYR A 332 -7.87 15.23 -2.39
N ILE A 333 -6.88 14.34 -2.20
CA ILE A 333 -5.91 13.93 -3.21
C ILE A 333 -6.25 12.52 -3.64
N HIS A 334 -6.33 12.32 -4.95
CA HIS A 334 -6.56 11.02 -5.55
C HIS A 334 -5.52 10.73 -6.64
N GLY A 335 -5.40 9.46 -7.00
CA GLY A 335 -4.41 8.96 -7.95
C GLY A 335 -3.34 8.14 -7.26
N GLY A 336 -2.36 7.72 -8.01
CA GLY A 336 -1.33 6.78 -7.60
C GLY A 336 -1.25 5.62 -8.58
N GLY A 337 -0.37 4.70 -8.31
CA GLY A 337 -0.14 3.56 -9.17
C GLY A 337 1.29 3.52 -9.69
N GLN A 338 1.63 2.41 -10.32
CA GLN A 338 2.98 2.19 -10.87
C GLN A 338 3.30 3.18 -12.00
N ASP A 339 2.29 3.62 -12.76
CA ASP A 339 2.43 4.57 -13.86
C ASP A 339 2.85 5.98 -13.39
N HIS A 340 2.70 6.27 -12.10
CA HIS A 340 3.16 7.52 -11.50
C HIS A 340 4.67 7.52 -11.16
N ASN A 341 5.38 6.41 -11.35
CA ASN A 341 6.83 6.37 -11.23
C ASN A 341 7.48 6.95 -12.49
N ILE A 342 7.94 8.19 -12.40
CA ILE A 342 8.48 8.94 -13.53
C ILE A 342 10.01 8.92 -13.57
N LEU A 343 10.55 9.25 -14.74
CA LEU A 343 12.00 9.35 -14.96
C LEU A 343 12.57 10.66 -14.39
N ALA A 344 13.87 10.73 -14.29
CA ALA A 344 14.56 11.96 -13.95
C ALA A 344 14.34 13.04 -15.05
N ARG A 345 14.17 14.29 -14.64
CA ARG A 345 13.95 15.47 -15.49
C ARG A 345 12.64 15.43 -16.30
N ASP A 346 11.61 14.78 -15.79
CA ASP A 346 10.31 14.70 -16.43
C ASP A 346 9.35 15.78 -15.92
N ILE A 347 9.51 16.28 -14.69
CA ILE A 347 8.76 17.40 -14.14
C ILE A 347 9.29 18.70 -14.77
N ALA A 348 8.44 19.41 -15.51
CA ALA A 348 8.85 20.56 -16.32
C ALA A 348 8.04 21.83 -16.05
N GLU A 349 6.77 21.73 -15.68
CA GLU A 349 5.85 22.86 -15.63
C GLU A 349 5.04 22.89 -14.34
N PHE A 350 4.58 24.09 -13.94
CA PHE A 350 3.60 24.27 -12.89
C PHE A 350 2.18 24.13 -13.45
N SER A 351 1.37 23.29 -12.87
CA SER A 351 -0.07 23.25 -13.15
C SER A 351 -0.84 24.29 -12.31
N SER A 352 -0.38 24.54 -11.09
CA SER A 352 -0.89 25.61 -10.22
C SER A 352 0.23 26.08 -9.31
N LEU A 353 0.41 27.38 -9.14
CA LEU A 353 1.47 27.95 -8.30
C LEU A 353 0.87 28.77 -7.16
N ASN A 354 1.08 28.30 -5.93
CA ASN A 354 0.68 28.97 -4.70
C ASN A 354 1.93 29.55 -4.03
N TYR A 355 2.00 30.87 -3.91
CA TYR A 355 3.16 31.55 -3.34
C TYR A 355 2.77 32.77 -2.51
N SER A 356 3.68 33.21 -1.66
CA SER A 356 3.60 34.47 -0.93
C SER A 356 4.98 35.08 -0.76
N PHE A 357 5.01 36.41 -0.65
CA PHE A 357 6.20 37.17 -0.26
C PHE A 357 5.97 37.73 1.13
N PRO A 358 6.55 37.19 2.19
CA PRO A 358 6.28 37.61 3.56
C PRO A 358 6.66 39.06 3.88
N ASN A 359 7.64 39.62 3.14
CA ASN A 359 8.17 40.95 3.36
C ASN A 359 7.56 42.03 2.47
N LEU A 360 6.67 41.66 1.54
CA LEU A 360 5.99 42.57 0.64
C LEU A 360 4.49 42.65 1.00
N GLU A 361 3.97 43.88 1.18
CA GLU A 361 2.51 44.09 1.33
C GLU A 361 1.75 43.84 0.02
N ASN A 362 2.37 44.15 -1.11
CA ASN A 362 1.80 43.98 -2.46
C ASN A 362 2.89 43.44 -3.40
N VAL A 363 2.49 42.59 -4.33
CA VAL A 363 3.39 42.05 -5.37
C VAL A 363 3.68 43.15 -6.37
N ASP A 364 4.93 43.56 -6.48
CA ASP A 364 5.42 44.58 -7.42
C ASP A 364 5.99 43.95 -8.71
N ALA A 365 6.51 44.78 -9.61
CA ALA A 365 7.04 44.34 -10.90
C ALA A 365 8.29 43.44 -10.74
N ASP A 366 9.13 43.71 -9.74
CA ASP A 366 10.36 42.92 -9.52
C ASP A 366 10.01 41.55 -8.89
N ALA A 367 9.00 41.49 -8.02
CA ALA A 367 8.45 40.21 -7.52
C ALA A 367 7.87 39.36 -8.66
N ILE A 368 7.18 39.97 -9.65
CA ILE A 368 6.67 39.25 -10.83
C ILE A 368 7.82 38.70 -11.67
N VAL A 369 8.95 39.38 -11.78
CA VAL A 369 10.14 38.88 -12.47
C VAL A 369 10.66 37.62 -11.78
N VAL A 370 10.71 37.57 -10.44
CA VAL A 370 11.10 36.41 -9.67
C VAL A 370 10.19 35.20 -9.98
N ILE A 371 8.86 35.41 -9.95
CA ILE A 371 7.89 34.36 -10.24
C ILE A 371 8.02 33.82 -11.67
N ASN A 372 8.16 34.72 -12.66
CA ASN A 372 8.30 34.36 -14.08
C ASN A 372 9.64 33.65 -14.36
N SER A 373 10.67 33.83 -13.52
CA SER A 373 11.95 33.17 -13.63
C SER A 373 11.94 31.75 -13.02
N MET A 374 10.88 31.41 -12.26
CA MET A 374 10.81 30.15 -11.53
C MET A 374 10.76 28.97 -12.48
N SER A 375 11.65 28.04 -12.27
CA SER A 375 11.72 26.76 -12.98
C SER A 375 11.86 25.60 -12.01
N ILE A 376 11.40 24.44 -12.42
CA ILE A 376 11.40 23.24 -11.61
C ILE A 376 12.04 22.08 -12.38
N THR A 377 12.66 21.19 -11.65
CA THR A 377 13.18 19.94 -12.21
C THR A 377 13.34 18.88 -11.14
N ASN A 378 13.17 17.62 -11.52
CA ASN A 378 13.50 16.48 -10.66
C ASN A 378 14.82 15.85 -11.12
N LYS A 379 15.86 15.93 -10.32
CA LYS A 379 17.18 15.32 -10.64
C LYS A 379 17.12 13.79 -10.63
N ASN A 380 16.29 13.22 -9.75
CA ASN A 380 16.14 11.79 -9.55
C ASN A 380 14.78 11.29 -10.05
N LYS A 381 14.68 9.97 -10.28
CA LYS A 381 13.40 9.31 -10.59
C LYS A 381 12.42 9.42 -9.43
N ALA A 382 11.12 9.55 -9.72
CA ALA A 382 10.09 9.34 -8.72
C ALA A 382 9.83 7.84 -8.55
N VAL A 383 9.69 7.40 -7.31
CA VAL A 383 9.42 6.00 -6.97
C VAL A 383 8.48 5.90 -5.77
N GLY A 384 7.95 4.72 -5.52
CA GLY A 384 7.01 4.47 -4.42
C GLY A 384 5.56 4.36 -4.88
N GLY A 385 5.28 4.70 -6.14
CA GLY A 385 3.99 4.45 -6.77
C GLY A 385 3.78 2.95 -7.01
N THR A 386 2.66 2.41 -6.53
CA THR A 386 2.28 1.01 -6.73
C THR A 386 0.78 0.90 -6.94
N ASN A 387 0.38 -0.09 -7.73
CA ASN A 387 -1.02 -0.43 -7.91
C ASN A 387 -1.61 -1.00 -6.61
N PRO A 388 -2.95 -1.02 -6.47
CA PRO A 388 -3.61 -1.69 -5.36
C PRO A 388 -3.14 -3.15 -5.23
N LEU A 389 -3.10 -3.66 -4.00
CA LEU A 389 -2.77 -5.05 -3.76
C LEU A 389 -3.90 -5.95 -4.27
N SER A 390 -3.53 -7.06 -4.89
CA SER A 390 -4.47 -8.11 -5.25
C SER A 390 -5.05 -8.78 -4.00
N LEU A 391 -6.22 -9.43 -4.12
CA LEU A 391 -6.86 -10.15 -3.02
C LEU A 391 -5.95 -11.23 -2.40
N GLU A 392 -5.11 -11.88 -3.20
CA GLU A 392 -4.15 -12.87 -2.71
C GLU A 392 -3.02 -12.24 -1.88
N GLU A 393 -2.54 -11.08 -2.29
CA GLU A 393 -1.55 -10.30 -1.52
C GLU A 393 -2.16 -9.78 -0.23
N LEU A 394 -3.39 -9.26 -0.26
CA LEU A 394 -4.14 -8.84 0.92
C LEU A 394 -4.35 -10.01 1.88
N ARG A 395 -4.75 -11.19 1.39
CA ARG A 395 -4.89 -12.41 2.19
C ARG A 395 -3.58 -12.76 2.90
N SER A 396 -2.46 -12.68 2.19
CA SER A 396 -1.13 -12.98 2.76
C SER A 396 -0.70 -11.95 3.82
N ALA A 397 -1.21 -10.73 3.76
CA ALA A 397 -0.91 -9.66 4.71
C ALA A 397 -1.72 -9.74 6.01
N ILE A 398 -2.92 -10.35 6.00
CA ILE A 398 -3.81 -10.44 7.16
C ILE A 398 -3.13 -11.04 8.42
N PRO A 399 -2.45 -12.21 8.35
CA PRO A 399 -1.82 -12.80 9.55
C PRO A 399 -0.77 -11.89 10.18
N THR A 400 -0.07 -11.16 9.33
CA THR A 400 0.98 -10.22 9.73
C THR A 400 0.37 -8.99 10.40
N ALA A 401 -0.68 -8.42 9.81
CA ALA A 401 -1.43 -7.30 10.39
C ALA A 401 -2.08 -7.66 11.74
N MET A 402 -2.68 -8.85 11.86
CA MET A 402 -3.30 -9.31 13.12
C MET A 402 -2.30 -9.46 14.28
N LYS A 403 -1.03 -9.75 13.99
CA LYS A 403 0.02 -9.88 15.00
C LYS A 403 0.70 -8.56 15.32
N MET A 404 0.48 -7.55 14.51
CA MET A 404 1.14 -6.25 14.61
C MET A 404 0.74 -5.54 15.91
N GLN A 405 1.73 -5.04 16.65
CA GLN A 405 1.51 -4.23 17.85
C GLN A 405 1.51 -2.73 17.51
N SER A 406 0.98 -1.90 18.41
CA SER A 406 1.02 -0.43 18.28
C SER A 406 2.43 0.16 18.39
N ARG A 407 3.45 -0.65 18.69
CA ARG A 407 4.86 -0.26 18.81
C ARG A 407 5.75 -1.33 18.17
N ILE A 408 6.92 -0.93 17.71
CA ILE A 408 7.91 -1.82 17.11
C ILE A 408 8.75 -2.44 18.23
N VAL A 409 8.60 -3.74 18.48
CA VAL A 409 9.35 -4.48 19.49
C VAL A 409 10.36 -5.42 18.84
N ASN A 410 9.97 -6.08 17.76
CA ASN A 410 10.80 -7.05 17.04
C ASN A 410 10.95 -6.69 15.55
N HIS A 411 11.75 -7.47 14.81
CA HIS A 411 11.97 -7.26 13.37
C HIS A 411 10.70 -7.49 12.55
N GLU A 412 9.86 -8.43 12.97
CA GLU A 412 8.60 -8.74 12.27
C GLU A 412 7.60 -7.61 12.42
N ASP A 413 7.53 -6.95 13.60
CA ASP A 413 6.67 -5.77 13.80
C ASP A 413 7.07 -4.63 12.87
N LEU A 414 8.40 -4.37 12.73
CA LEU A 414 8.88 -3.32 11.83
C LEU A 414 8.53 -3.61 10.37
N LEU A 415 8.77 -4.84 9.90
CA LEU A 415 8.41 -5.23 8.53
C LEU A 415 6.90 -5.17 8.31
N SER A 416 6.12 -5.62 9.28
CA SER A 416 4.66 -5.55 9.24
C SER A 416 4.16 -4.11 9.11
N ARG A 417 4.72 -3.20 9.90
CA ARG A 417 4.40 -1.78 9.83
C ARG A 417 4.77 -1.16 8.49
N LEU A 418 5.93 -1.51 7.95
CA LEU A 418 6.37 -1.02 6.64
C LEU A 418 5.46 -1.46 5.50
N TYR A 419 5.04 -2.73 5.50
CA TYR A 419 4.15 -3.25 4.46
C TYR A 419 2.68 -2.79 4.62
N SER A 420 2.27 -2.41 5.84
CA SER A 420 0.96 -1.82 6.13
C SER A 420 0.98 -0.28 6.21
N MET A 421 2.05 0.35 5.76
CA MET A 421 2.15 1.80 5.72
C MET A 421 1.00 2.40 4.89
N PRO A 422 0.35 3.47 5.39
CA PRO A 422 -0.68 4.17 4.64
C PRO A 422 -0.22 4.60 3.25
N SER A 423 -1.14 4.60 2.29
CA SER A 423 -0.79 4.84 0.88
C SER A 423 -0.15 6.21 0.63
N ASP A 424 -0.51 7.22 1.40
CA ASP A 424 -0.01 8.60 1.27
C ASP A 424 1.51 8.75 1.47
N PHE A 425 2.14 7.83 2.20
CA PHE A 425 3.60 7.81 2.38
C PHE A 425 4.36 7.18 1.21
N GLY A 426 3.67 6.55 0.26
CA GLY A 426 4.26 5.71 -0.79
C GLY A 426 4.47 4.27 -0.31
N ARG A 427 4.91 3.38 -1.19
CA ARG A 427 5.12 1.97 -0.86
C ARG A 427 6.47 1.47 -1.32
N ILE A 428 7.07 0.61 -0.49
CA ILE A 428 8.27 -0.17 -0.84
C ILE A 428 7.87 -1.52 -1.42
N SER A 429 8.71 -2.04 -2.30
CA SER A 429 8.49 -3.38 -2.87
C SER A 429 8.93 -4.47 -1.90
N LYS A 430 10.14 -4.34 -1.34
CA LYS A 430 10.70 -5.30 -0.38
C LYS A 430 11.57 -4.60 0.64
N ALA A 431 11.60 -5.18 1.86
CA ALA A 431 12.45 -4.71 2.95
C ALA A 431 13.08 -5.88 3.71
N SER A 432 14.22 -5.62 4.30
CA SER A 432 14.90 -6.55 5.22
C SER A 432 15.67 -5.78 6.27
N ILE A 433 15.81 -6.35 7.45
CA ILE A 433 16.47 -5.72 8.59
C ILE A 433 17.68 -6.54 8.98
N LEU A 434 18.81 -5.88 9.15
CA LEU A 434 20.03 -6.50 9.64
C LEU A 434 20.66 -5.60 10.71
N ASP A 435 21.27 -6.22 11.71
CA ASP A 435 21.99 -5.45 12.73
C ASP A 435 23.14 -4.66 12.11
N ASN A 436 23.33 -3.42 12.54
CA ASN A 436 24.43 -2.61 12.07
C ASN A 436 25.76 -3.15 12.63
N SER A 437 26.77 -3.30 11.77
CA SER A 437 28.07 -3.82 12.16
C SER A 437 28.89 -2.87 13.05
N ASN A 438 28.59 -1.58 13.00
CA ASN A 438 29.40 -0.54 13.64
C ASN A 438 28.79 0.02 14.92
N THR A 439 27.47 -0.09 15.09
CA THR A 439 26.75 0.54 16.21
C THR A 439 25.77 -0.45 16.83
N LYS A 440 25.92 -0.74 18.13
CA LYS A 440 25.17 -1.81 18.82
C LYS A 440 23.65 -1.66 18.83
N ASN A 441 23.12 -0.45 18.82
CA ASN A 441 21.67 -0.19 18.91
C ASN A 441 21.09 0.34 17.60
N ALA A 442 21.88 0.34 16.52
CA ALA A 442 21.43 0.72 15.21
C ALA A 442 21.12 -0.52 14.37
N LYS A 443 20.04 -0.46 13.61
CA LYS A 443 19.65 -1.49 12.65
C LYS A 443 19.63 -0.90 11.25
N ASP A 444 20.15 -1.63 10.30
CA ASP A 444 20.11 -1.27 8.88
C ASP A 444 18.84 -1.84 8.26
N LEU A 445 17.94 -0.96 7.87
CA LEU A 445 16.74 -1.29 7.13
C LEU A 445 17.03 -1.18 5.63
N PHE A 446 17.19 -2.32 4.97
CA PHE A 446 17.37 -2.39 3.54
C PHE A 446 16.01 -2.32 2.84
N VAL A 447 15.87 -1.37 1.91
CA VAL A 447 14.62 -1.16 1.16
C VAL A 447 14.89 -1.16 -0.34
N ILE A 448 13.89 -1.56 -1.11
CA ILE A 448 13.91 -1.52 -2.56
C ILE A 448 12.53 -1.23 -3.12
N CYS A 449 12.48 -0.48 -4.20
CA CYS A 449 11.27 -0.11 -4.93
C CYS A 449 11.24 -0.74 -6.32
N ARG A 450 10.14 -0.51 -7.06
CA ARG A 450 10.00 -0.86 -8.47
C ARG A 450 9.84 0.39 -9.31
N ASP A 451 10.35 0.36 -10.52
CA ASP A 451 10.11 1.37 -11.53
C ASP A 451 8.86 1.04 -12.38
N LEU A 452 8.56 1.90 -13.34
CA LEU A 452 7.47 1.76 -14.31
C LEU A 452 7.46 0.39 -15.03
N ASN A 453 8.63 -0.19 -15.26
CA ASN A 453 8.82 -1.46 -15.94
C ASN A 453 8.94 -2.65 -14.96
N SER A 454 8.52 -2.47 -13.70
CA SER A 454 8.64 -3.45 -12.63
C SER A 454 10.06 -3.90 -12.28
N ASN A 455 11.11 -3.20 -12.73
CA ASN A 455 12.47 -3.49 -12.33
C ASN A 455 12.77 -2.96 -10.93
N TYR A 456 13.66 -3.61 -10.22
CA TYR A 456 14.12 -3.12 -8.93
C TYR A 456 14.99 -1.88 -9.08
N VAL A 457 14.64 -0.84 -8.32
CA VAL A 457 15.33 0.45 -8.25
C VAL A 457 15.49 0.88 -6.79
N ASN A 458 16.49 1.72 -6.53
CA ASN A 458 16.68 2.30 -5.21
C ASN A 458 15.51 3.20 -4.82
N ALA A 459 15.22 3.28 -3.53
CA ALA A 459 14.23 4.20 -3.01
C ALA A 459 14.69 5.66 -3.19
N SER A 460 13.77 6.56 -3.53
CA SER A 460 14.07 8.00 -3.53
C SER A 460 14.32 8.51 -2.12
N ASP A 461 15.10 9.58 -1.99
CA ASP A 461 15.36 10.17 -0.67
C ASP A 461 14.07 10.72 -0.04
N ALA A 462 13.11 11.18 -0.86
CA ALA A 462 11.78 11.56 -0.41
C ALA A 462 11.03 10.39 0.24
N LEU A 463 11.02 9.22 -0.41
CA LEU A 463 10.39 8.02 0.15
C LEU A 463 11.11 7.54 1.42
N LYS A 464 12.44 7.59 1.47
CA LYS A 464 13.21 7.27 2.68
C LYS A 464 12.85 8.19 3.84
N PHE A 465 12.67 9.48 3.55
CA PHE A 465 12.23 10.46 4.54
C PHE A 465 10.82 10.14 5.06
N ASN A 466 9.88 9.82 4.17
CA ASN A 466 8.53 9.40 4.53
C ASN A 466 8.54 8.16 5.42
N ILE A 467 9.30 7.13 5.04
CA ILE A 467 9.48 5.91 5.84
C ILE A 467 10.06 6.22 7.22
N SER A 468 11.07 7.10 7.29
CA SER A 468 11.67 7.50 8.56
C SER A 468 10.67 8.20 9.47
N ASN A 469 9.86 9.10 8.93
CA ASN A 469 8.83 9.81 9.68
C ASN A 469 7.77 8.83 10.22
N PHE A 470 7.30 7.90 9.37
CA PHE A 470 6.34 6.89 9.76
C PHE A 470 6.87 5.95 10.85
N ILE A 471 8.08 5.42 10.70
CA ILE A 471 8.69 4.51 11.70
C ILE A 471 8.91 5.22 13.03
N ASN A 472 9.27 6.50 13.01
CA ASN A 472 9.55 7.27 14.22
C ASN A 472 8.35 7.37 15.18
N GLU A 473 7.12 7.25 14.67
CA GLU A 473 5.91 7.24 15.49
C GLU A 473 5.77 5.96 16.34
N PHE A 474 6.32 4.84 15.87
CA PHE A 474 6.13 3.51 16.47
C PHE A 474 7.40 2.95 17.14
N ARG A 475 8.57 3.55 16.91
CA ARG A 475 9.84 3.04 17.46
C ARG A 475 9.93 3.17 18.96
N ILE A 476 10.69 2.27 19.59
CA ILE A 476 11.03 2.36 21.01
C ILE A 476 12.16 3.38 21.20
N ILE A 477 12.13 4.08 22.33
CA ILE A 477 13.19 5.01 22.73
C ILE A 477 14.52 4.24 22.82
N GLY A 478 15.55 4.69 22.10
CA GLY A 478 16.88 4.08 22.08
C GLY A 478 17.18 3.24 20.85
N ASP A 479 16.18 2.86 20.04
CA ASP A 479 16.40 2.20 18.75
C ASP A 479 16.63 3.23 17.64
N THR A 480 17.60 2.95 16.77
CA THR A 480 17.89 3.77 15.60
C THR A 480 17.84 2.91 14.35
N PHE A 481 17.10 3.37 13.34
CA PHE A 481 17.01 2.70 12.06
C PHE A 481 17.70 3.53 10.97
N ASN A 482 18.69 2.93 10.29
CA ASN A 482 19.31 3.50 9.11
C ASN A 482 18.62 2.92 7.87
N ILE A 483 18.01 3.76 7.07
CA ILE A 483 17.37 3.32 5.83
C ILE A 483 18.42 3.29 4.73
N VAL A 484 18.67 2.10 4.19
CA VAL A 484 19.73 1.84 3.21
C VAL A 484 19.14 1.17 1.97
N ASP A 485 19.64 1.51 0.79
CA ASP A 485 19.23 0.85 -0.44
C ASP A 485 19.74 -0.58 -0.50
N ALA A 486 18.88 -1.53 -0.89
CA ALA A 486 19.29 -2.89 -1.16
C ALA A 486 20.08 -2.97 -2.47
N LYS A 487 21.12 -3.80 -2.53
CA LYS A 487 21.93 -3.99 -3.72
C LYS A 487 21.32 -5.03 -4.65
N VAL A 488 20.95 -4.65 -5.85
CA VAL A 488 20.40 -5.57 -6.85
C VAL A 488 21.53 -6.26 -7.61
N PHE A 489 21.54 -7.58 -7.57
CA PHE A 489 22.47 -8.43 -8.32
C PHE A 489 21.73 -9.13 -9.45
N ASN A 490 22.01 -8.70 -10.69
CA ASN A 490 21.45 -9.37 -11.85
C ASN A 490 22.18 -10.70 -12.10
N ILE A 491 21.40 -11.75 -12.35
CA ILE A 491 21.90 -13.11 -12.54
C ILE A 491 21.42 -13.70 -13.85
N SER A 492 22.16 -14.68 -14.35
CA SER A 492 21.77 -15.57 -15.44
C SER A 492 21.91 -17.03 -15.01
N VAL A 493 21.12 -17.89 -15.61
CA VAL A 493 21.14 -19.34 -15.37
C VAL A 493 21.70 -20.04 -16.59
N PHE A 494 22.72 -20.87 -16.38
CA PHE A 494 23.35 -21.66 -17.44
C PHE A 494 23.18 -23.17 -17.15
N LEU A 495 22.49 -23.88 -18.06
CA LEU A 495 22.29 -25.31 -17.95
C LEU A 495 22.69 -26.04 -19.23
N LYS A 496 23.37 -27.17 -19.07
CA LYS A 496 23.64 -28.10 -20.16
C LYS A 496 22.85 -29.38 -19.91
N ILE A 497 21.85 -29.64 -20.76
CA ILE A 497 20.91 -30.76 -20.62
C ILE A 497 21.10 -31.78 -21.73
N LYS A 498 20.78 -33.03 -21.44
CA LYS A 498 20.66 -34.08 -22.44
C LYS A 498 19.20 -34.47 -22.60
N ILE A 499 18.70 -34.41 -23.83
CA ILE A 499 17.29 -34.63 -24.16
C ILE A 499 17.12 -36.03 -24.76
N SER A 500 15.97 -36.65 -24.47
CA SER A 500 15.56 -37.92 -25.07
C SER A 500 15.22 -37.76 -26.55
N SER A 501 15.62 -38.68 -27.40
CA SER A 501 15.31 -38.65 -28.84
C SER A 501 13.82 -38.68 -29.18
N ASN A 502 12.96 -38.99 -28.23
CA ASN A 502 11.51 -39.06 -28.42
C ASN A 502 10.82 -37.68 -28.27
N TYR A 503 11.55 -36.64 -27.91
CA TYR A 503 11.00 -35.31 -27.66
C TYR A 503 11.67 -34.28 -28.58
N ASP A 504 10.90 -33.29 -28.98
CA ASP A 504 11.45 -32.14 -29.73
C ASP A 504 12.30 -31.27 -28.81
N SER A 505 13.55 -31.04 -29.23
CA SER A 505 14.54 -30.33 -28.39
C SER A 505 14.16 -28.87 -28.16
N SER A 506 13.52 -28.21 -29.12
CA SER A 506 13.12 -26.80 -28.99
C SER A 506 12.02 -26.64 -27.93
N THR A 507 11.02 -27.51 -27.95
CA THR A 507 9.91 -27.51 -26.99
C THR A 507 10.42 -27.77 -25.56
N VAL A 508 11.27 -28.79 -25.38
CA VAL A 508 11.83 -29.11 -24.06
C VAL A 508 12.67 -27.97 -23.50
N VAL A 509 13.50 -27.33 -24.35
CA VAL A 509 14.30 -26.16 -23.91
C VAL A 509 13.41 -25.00 -23.49
N THR A 510 12.34 -24.74 -24.23
CA THR A 510 11.39 -23.67 -23.88
C THR A 510 10.67 -23.97 -22.55
N ASP A 511 10.18 -25.20 -22.38
CA ASP A 511 9.53 -25.63 -21.13
C ASP A 511 10.45 -25.53 -19.90
N VAL A 512 11.72 -25.90 -20.06
CA VAL A 512 12.73 -25.76 -18.99
C VAL A 512 12.96 -24.28 -18.66
N LYS A 513 13.10 -23.42 -19.67
CA LYS A 513 13.27 -21.98 -19.46
C LYS A 513 12.08 -21.36 -18.74
N ASP A 514 10.86 -21.67 -19.17
CA ASP A 514 9.63 -21.15 -18.58
C ASP A 514 9.46 -21.56 -17.11
N LYS A 515 9.75 -22.82 -16.79
CA LYS A 515 9.68 -23.33 -15.41
C LYS A 515 10.73 -22.67 -14.50
N ILE A 516 11.96 -22.51 -14.99
CA ILE A 516 13.04 -21.85 -14.24
C ILE A 516 12.71 -20.37 -14.05
N PHE A 517 12.24 -19.69 -15.11
CA PHE A 517 11.83 -18.29 -15.02
C PHE A 517 10.71 -18.10 -13.99
N THR A 518 9.69 -18.96 -14.02
CA THR A 518 8.58 -18.95 -13.04
C THR A 518 9.07 -19.22 -11.60
N LEU A 519 10.06 -20.11 -11.41
CA LEU A 519 10.66 -20.34 -10.10
C LEU A 519 11.41 -19.12 -9.58
N MET A 520 12.14 -18.46 -10.46
CA MET A 520 13.06 -17.37 -10.14
C MET A 520 12.45 -15.98 -10.42
N MET A 521 11.14 -15.90 -10.63
CA MET A 521 10.47 -14.61 -10.74
C MET A 521 10.89 -13.70 -9.59
N PHE A 522 11.29 -12.49 -9.90
CA PHE A 522 11.78 -11.51 -8.94
C PHE A 522 10.80 -11.27 -7.77
N GLU A 523 9.50 -11.50 -7.98
CA GLU A 523 8.49 -11.40 -6.93
C GLU A 523 8.68 -12.39 -5.78
N LYS A 524 9.27 -13.54 -6.05
CA LYS A 524 9.45 -14.62 -5.07
C LYS A 524 10.73 -14.48 -4.24
N LEU A 525 11.75 -13.78 -4.75
CA LEU A 525 13.03 -13.64 -4.05
C LEU A 525 13.00 -12.47 -3.07
N GLN A 526 13.53 -12.67 -1.86
CA GLN A 526 13.61 -11.67 -0.81
C GLN A 526 15.03 -11.09 -0.69
N ILE A 527 15.17 -9.92 -0.02
CA ILE A 527 16.49 -9.33 0.28
C ILE A 527 17.22 -10.26 1.25
N GLY A 528 18.45 -10.66 0.90
CA GLY A 528 19.27 -11.58 1.69
C GLY A 528 18.94 -13.07 1.47
N GLU A 529 17.96 -13.40 0.62
CA GLU A 529 17.60 -14.78 0.34
C GLU A 529 18.64 -15.46 -0.53
N SER A 530 19.00 -16.70 -0.13
CA SER A 530 19.96 -17.55 -0.85
C SER A 530 19.25 -18.37 -1.92
N ILE A 531 19.92 -18.60 -3.04
CA ILE A 531 19.37 -19.43 -4.12
C ILE A 531 19.84 -20.88 -3.96
N ASN A 532 18.89 -21.80 -3.87
CA ASN A 532 19.18 -23.23 -3.86
C ASN A 532 19.27 -23.76 -5.31
N ILE A 533 20.49 -23.99 -5.78
CA ILE A 533 20.78 -24.47 -7.14
C ILE A 533 20.21 -25.88 -7.36
N ASN A 534 20.16 -26.73 -6.32
CA ASN A 534 19.58 -28.06 -6.43
C ASN A 534 18.07 -28.00 -6.79
N LYS A 535 17.36 -26.95 -6.35
CA LYS A 535 15.95 -26.74 -6.71
C LYS A 535 15.80 -26.45 -8.22
N ILE A 536 16.69 -25.64 -8.78
CA ILE A 536 16.72 -25.33 -10.21
C ILE A 536 17.00 -26.60 -11.03
N ILE A 537 18.00 -27.38 -10.61
CA ILE A 537 18.36 -28.63 -11.25
C ILE A 537 17.22 -29.64 -11.19
N LYS A 538 16.57 -29.77 -10.03
CA LYS A 538 15.42 -30.67 -9.86
C LYS A 538 14.28 -30.31 -10.81
N ILE A 539 13.89 -29.05 -10.91
CA ILE A 539 12.83 -28.58 -11.82
C ILE A 539 13.18 -28.88 -13.28
N ALA A 540 14.44 -28.69 -13.67
CA ALA A 540 14.88 -29.01 -15.01
C ALA A 540 14.83 -30.53 -15.28
N LEU A 541 15.20 -31.39 -14.30
CA LEU A 541 15.10 -32.85 -14.41
C LEU A 541 13.65 -33.35 -14.43
N ASP A 542 12.76 -32.73 -13.67
CA ASP A 542 11.33 -33.07 -13.62
C ASP A 542 10.56 -32.64 -14.90
N THR A 543 11.27 -31.99 -15.86
CA THR A 543 10.66 -31.63 -17.14
C THR A 543 10.66 -32.83 -18.10
N PRO A 544 9.51 -33.20 -18.68
CA PRO A 544 9.44 -34.33 -19.60
C PRO A 544 10.41 -34.18 -20.78
N GLY A 545 11.16 -35.22 -21.08
CA GLY A 545 12.16 -35.21 -22.15
C GLY A 545 13.58 -34.93 -21.70
N VAL A 546 13.84 -34.42 -20.51
CA VAL A 546 15.20 -34.23 -19.96
C VAL A 546 15.68 -35.52 -19.32
N LEU A 547 16.84 -36.04 -19.77
CA LEU A 547 17.45 -37.25 -19.25
C LEU A 547 18.45 -36.97 -18.12
N THR A 548 19.37 -36.04 -18.37
CA THR A 548 20.44 -35.70 -17.42
C THR A 548 20.86 -34.22 -17.60
N ILE A 549 21.47 -33.69 -16.53
CA ILE A 549 22.11 -32.38 -16.55
C ILE A 549 23.60 -32.55 -16.33
N SER A 550 24.40 -32.02 -17.24
CA SER A 550 25.88 -32.13 -17.22
C SER A 550 26.57 -30.81 -16.81
N SER A 551 25.83 -29.84 -16.27
CA SER A 551 26.36 -28.57 -15.81
C SER A 551 27.19 -28.71 -14.54
N ASN A 552 28.29 -27.97 -14.43
CA ASN A 552 28.99 -27.81 -13.16
C ASN A 552 28.15 -26.90 -12.24
N PHE A 553 27.80 -27.36 -11.06
CA PHE A 553 26.95 -26.66 -10.09
C PHE A 553 27.42 -25.24 -9.79
N LYS A 554 28.74 -25.01 -9.71
CA LYS A 554 29.33 -23.69 -9.44
C LYS A 554 29.10 -22.68 -10.56
N ASN A 555 28.81 -23.13 -11.78
CA ASN A 555 28.64 -22.29 -12.97
C ASN A 555 27.19 -22.21 -13.45
N VAL A 556 26.25 -22.79 -12.70
CA VAL A 556 24.82 -22.73 -13.05
C VAL A 556 24.29 -21.31 -12.96
N ILE A 557 24.69 -20.55 -11.95
CA ILE A 557 24.31 -19.14 -11.82
C ILE A 557 25.55 -18.28 -12.08
N ARG A 558 25.38 -17.29 -12.96
CA ARG A 558 26.41 -16.31 -13.32
C ARG A 558 25.89 -14.90 -13.10
N THR A 559 26.78 -13.99 -12.74
CA THR A 559 26.47 -12.56 -12.63
C THR A 559 26.36 -11.90 -14.00
N LYS A 560 25.38 -11.02 -14.13
CA LYS A 560 25.26 -10.07 -15.25
C LYS A 560 25.38 -8.65 -14.70
N ASN A 561 26.21 -7.83 -15.31
CA ASN A 561 26.37 -6.42 -15.00
C ASN A 561 26.54 -5.62 -16.30
N SER A 562 26.55 -4.31 -16.21
CA SER A 562 26.72 -3.43 -17.36
C SER A 562 28.04 -3.70 -18.11
N SER A 563 29.10 -4.07 -17.38
CA SER A 563 30.44 -4.36 -17.99
C SER A 563 30.48 -5.69 -18.75
N ASN A 564 29.63 -6.66 -18.38
CA ASN A 564 29.54 -7.98 -19.01
C ASN A 564 28.40 -8.09 -20.03
N ASN A 565 27.77 -6.99 -20.37
CA ASN A 565 26.64 -6.95 -21.29
C ASN A 565 27.15 -6.98 -22.75
N ILE A 566 26.80 -8.02 -23.48
CA ILE A 566 27.14 -8.18 -24.89
C ILE A 566 26.05 -7.60 -25.82
N SER A 567 24.85 -7.40 -25.30
CA SER A 567 23.66 -6.93 -26.04
C SER A 567 23.39 -5.46 -25.75
N SER A 568 23.23 -4.63 -26.79
CA SER A 568 22.86 -3.21 -26.65
C SER A 568 21.44 -2.98 -26.11
N ASP A 569 20.57 -3.99 -26.21
CA ASP A 569 19.15 -3.85 -25.89
C ASP A 569 18.80 -4.20 -24.43
N ARG A 570 19.78 -4.63 -23.63
CA ARG A 570 19.58 -5.03 -22.25
C ARG A 570 20.36 -4.16 -21.30
N THR A 571 19.72 -3.74 -20.24
CA THR A 571 20.33 -2.93 -19.18
C THR A 571 20.41 -3.72 -17.88
N TYR A 572 21.57 -3.73 -17.25
CA TYR A 572 21.82 -4.38 -15.96
C TYR A 572 22.38 -3.38 -14.97
N ASN A 573 22.24 -3.66 -13.68
CA ASN A 573 22.86 -2.87 -12.63
C ASN A 573 24.39 -3.09 -12.60
N ASP A 574 25.13 -2.11 -12.10
CA ASP A 574 26.60 -2.17 -12.02
C ASP A 574 27.11 -3.08 -10.89
N ASN A 575 26.22 -3.53 -10.01
CA ASN A 575 26.60 -4.40 -8.91
C ASN A 575 27.10 -5.75 -9.40
N SER A 576 28.24 -6.18 -8.92
CA SER A 576 28.82 -7.48 -9.20
C SER A 576 29.16 -8.23 -7.91
N PHE A 577 29.08 -9.55 -7.96
CA PHE A 577 29.53 -10.43 -6.89
C PHE A 577 30.17 -11.69 -7.49
N SER A 578 31.03 -12.34 -6.72
CA SER A 578 31.63 -13.62 -7.13
C SER A 578 30.67 -14.76 -6.80
N SER A 579 30.03 -15.35 -7.82
CA SER A 579 29.16 -16.52 -7.62
C SER A 579 29.94 -17.76 -7.13
N ILE A 580 31.24 -17.82 -7.42
CA ILE A 580 32.10 -18.96 -7.02
C ILE A 580 32.46 -18.87 -5.54
N GLU A 581 32.77 -17.68 -5.04
CA GLU A 581 33.14 -17.45 -3.63
C GLU A 581 31.95 -17.55 -2.67
N ASN A 582 30.75 -17.18 -3.15
CA ASN A 582 29.51 -17.22 -2.35
C ASN A 582 28.75 -18.54 -2.53
N TYR A 583 29.34 -19.57 -3.15
CA TYR A 583 28.72 -20.88 -3.35
C TYR A 583 29.25 -21.91 -2.36
N GLU A 584 28.34 -22.53 -1.63
CA GLU A 584 28.65 -23.63 -0.71
C GLU A 584 27.53 -24.69 -0.77
N GLU A 585 27.90 -25.95 -0.96
CA GLU A 585 27.01 -27.14 -0.90
C GLU A 585 25.69 -27.05 -1.71
N GLY A 586 25.71 -26.42 -2.87
CA GLY A 586 24.51 -26.27 -3.70
C GLY A 586 23.66 -25.05 -3.39
N ILE A 587 24.11 -24.19 -2.49
CA ILE A 587 23.45 -22.93 -2.12
C ILE A 587 24.33 -21.76 -2.55
N LEU A 588 23.74 -20.79 -3.21
CA LEU A 588 24.37 -19.51 -3.53
C LEU A 588 23.87 -18.47 -2.52
N TYR A 589 24.75 -18.02 -1.63
CA TYR A 589 24.43 -17.04 -0.60
C TYR A 589 24.38 -15.63 -1.18
N SER A 590 23.38 -14.88 -0.72
CA SER A 590 23.28 -13.45 -1.06
C SER A 590 24.26 -12.63 -0.24
N PRO A 591 24.96 -11.65 -0.86
CA PRO A 591 25.71 -10.66 -0.10
C PRO A 591 24.79 -9.85 0.84
N ARG A 592 25.36 -9.26 1.90
CA ARG A 592 24.62 -8.47 2.89
C ARG A 592 23.79 -7.38 2.23
N GLY A 593 22.49 -7.37 2.50
CA GLY A 593 21.54 -6.41 1.93
C GLY A 593 21.37 -6.54 0.42
N GLY A 594 21.75 -7.69 -0.15
CA GLY A 594 21.61 -7.97 -1.57
C GLY A 594 20.29 -8.66 -1.91
N ILE A 595 19.82 -8.44 -3.13
CA ILE A 595 18.70 -9.18 -3.72
C ILE A 595 19.10 -9.67 -5.10
N PHE A 596 18.78 -10.91 -5.42
CA PHE A 596 18.99 -11.47 -6.74
C PHE A 596 17.82 -11.15 -7.67
N GLN A 597 18.13 -10.82 -8.93
CA GLN A 597 17.13 -10.57 -9.95
C GLN A 597 17.51 -11.30 -11.25
N LEU A 598 16.65 -12.18 -11.72
CA LEU A 598 16.66 -12.68 -13.09
C LEU A 598 15.79 -11.73 -13.94
N LYS A 599 16.42 -10.80 -14.65
CA LYS A 599 15.72 -9.68 -15.29
C LYS A 599 15.03 -10.08 -16.60
N TYR A 600 15.69 -10.91 -17.40
CA TYR A 600 15.19 -11.33 -18.72
C TYR A 600 15.13 -12.85 -18.80
N GLN A 601 14.12 -13.37 -19.50
CA GLN A 601 13.97 -14.82 -19.72
C GLN A 601 15.11 -15.41 -20.54
N GLU A 602 15.67 -14.60 -21.46
CA GLU A 602 16.79 -14.98 -22.30
C GLU A 602 18.11 -15.12 -21.53
N ASP A 603 18.19 -14.61 -20.30
CA ASP A 603 19.33 -14.86 -19.42
C ASP A 603 19.37 -16.31 -18.89
N ILE A 604 18.36 -17.12 -19.24
CA ILE A 604 18.38 -18.56 -19.04
C ILE A 604 18.93 -19.21 -20.31
N GLU A 605 20.20 -19.58 -20.25
CA GLU A 605 20.89 -20.26 -21.32
C GLU A 605 20.82 -21.78 -21.12
N VAL A 606 20.04 -22.47 -21.95
CA VAL A 606 19.93 -23.93 -21.94
C VAL A 606 20.54 -24.47 -23.21
N ILE A 607 21.61 -25.28 -23.08
CA ILE A 607 22.33 -25.90 -24.20
C ILE A 607 22.05 -27.39 -24.18
N THR A 608 21.73 -27.96 -25.35
CA THR A 608 21.59 -29.39 -25.55
C THR A 608 22.96 -29.99 -25.83
N GLY A 609 23.32 -31.05 -25.12
CA GLY A 609 24.61 -31.70 -25.21
C GLY A 609 24.55 -33.18 -25.56
#